data_22f35641099267a93a1df5f401c20d8d
#
_entry.id   22f35641099267a93a1df5f401c20d8d
#
_cell.length_a   1.000
_cell.length_b   1.000
_cell.length_c   1.000
_cell.angle_alpha   90.00
_cell.angle_beta   90.00
_cell.angle_gamma   90.00
#
_symmetry.space_group_name_H-M   'P 1'
#
loop_
_entity.id
_entity.type
_entity.pdbx_description
1 polymer ?
#
loop_
_entity_poly.entity_id
_entity_poly.type
_entity_poly.pdbx_seq_one_letter_code
_entity_poly.pdbx_strand_id
1 'polypeptide(L)'
;KAQLAGLLGNCHASGTAIIDELGDEHIHSSKPICYTSADSVFQLAAHEDHFGLDRLYRVCEVARELVDKWNVGRVIARPFQGERPGEFVRTENRRDYTTPPPSETLLDRVKESGADVISIGKISDIFAGRGVTEQVKVGGNAALFDETLNAVRNADDGSLIFTNFVDFDMLYGHRRDIGGYAAALETFDRRLPELRAMLRPEDLVIATADHGCDPTAPGHDHTREHVPVLAFGPD
;
A
#
# COMPACT_ATOMS: atom_id res chain seq x y z
N LYS A 1 20.39 -17.42 -11.92
CA LYS A 1 20.23 -16.16 -12.69
C LYS A 1 18.99 -16.30 -13.53
N ALA A 2 17.96 -15.46 -13.30
CA ALA A 2 16.83 -15.38 -14.20
C ALA A 2 17.32 -14.76 -15.53
N GLN A 3 17.44 -15.59 -16.56
CA GLN A 3 17.88 -15.14 -17.86
C GLN A 3 16.62 -14.73 -18.65
N LEU A 4 16.44 -13.43 -18.86
CA LEU A 4 15.40 -12.86 -19.69
C LEU A 4 15.92 -12.59 -21.10
N ALA A 5 15.09 -12.83 -22.12
CA ALA A 5 15.38 -12.45 -23.50
C ALA A 5 15.25 -10.93 -23.75
N GLY A 6 14.77 -10.18 -22.75
CA GLY A 6 14.53 -8.74 -22.77
C GLY A 6 13.30 -8.37 -21.98
N LEU A 7 12.89 -7.11 -22.08
CA LEU A 7 11.69 -6.54 -21.47
C LEU A 7 10.84 -5.87 -22.55
N LEU A 8 9.52 -5.85 -22.38
CA LEU A 8 8.59 -5.04 -23.17
C LEU A 8 8.19 -3.80 -22.35
N GLY A 9 7.69 -2.77 -23.01
CA GLY A 9 7.22 -1.53 -22.40
C GLY A 9 8.36 -0.64 -21.96
N ASN A 10 8.78 -0.71 -20.71
CA ASN A 10 9.75 0.19 -20.07
C ASN A 10 9.32 1.67 -20.14
N CYS A 11 8.07 1.95 -19.79
CA CYS A 11 7.48 3.27 -19.86
C CYS A 11 6.51 3.52 -18.68
N HIS A 12 6.08 4.77 -18.53
CA HIS A 12 4.97 5.12 -17.66
C HIS A 12 3.65 4.75 -18.35
N ALA A 13 2.81 3.94 -17.70
CA ALA A 13 1.55 3.51 -18.27
C ALA A 13 0.53 3.07 -17.22
N SER A 14 -0.76 3.10 -17.60
CA SER A 14 -1.79 2.33 -16.90
C SER A 14 -1.56 0.85 -17.11
N GLY A 15 -1.51 0.09 -16.01
CA GLY A 15 -1.17 -1.32 -16.11
C GLY A 15 -2.22 -2.18 -16.82
N THR A 16 -3.50 -1.78 -16.86
CA THR A 16 -4.50 -2.49 -17.67
C THR A 16 -4.32 -2.19 -19.15
N ALA A 17 -4.07 -0.93 -19.50
CA ALA A 17 -3.84 -0.53 -20.88
C ALA A 17 -2.58 -1.17 -21.48
N ILE A 18 -1.44 -1.15 -20.76
CA ILE A 18 -0.19 -1.72 -21.29
C ILE A 18 -0.23 -3.25 -21.39
N ILE A 19 -0.97 -3.92 -20.49
CA ILE A 19 -1.17 -5.37 -20.61
C ILE A 19 -2.01 -5.69 -21.84
N ASP A 20 -3.03 -4.87 -22.13
CA ASP A 20 -3.87 -5.07 -23.32
C ASP A 20 -3.09 -4.78 -24.60
N GLU A 21 -2.21 -3.78 -24.60
CA GLU A 21 -1.37 -3.43 -25.75
C GLU A 21 -0.27 -4.46 -26.04
N LEU A 22 0.44 -4.95 -25.01
CA LEU A 22 1.65 -5.75 -25.14
C LEU A 22 1.48 -7.23 -24.76
N GLY A 23 0.29 -7.63 -24.31
CA GLY A 23 0.05 -8.99 -23.82
C GLY A 23 0.25 -10.07 -24.88
N ASP A 24 -0.15 -9.82 -26.11
CA ASP A 24 0.05 -10.74 -27.23
C ASP A 24 1.54 -10.89 -27.58
N GLU A 25 2.29 -9.78 -27.67
CA GLU A 25 3.73 -9.82 -27.87
C GLU A 25 4.46 -10.53 -26.72
N HIS A 26 4.00 -10.30 -25.48
CA HIS A 26 4.52 -10.98 -24.30
C HIS A 26 4.37 -12.50 -24.41
N ILE A 27 3.18 -12.98 -24.77
CA ILE A 27 2.91 -14.43 -24.94
C ILE A 27 3.86 -15.03 -25.97
N HIS A 28 4.02 -14.39 -27.13
CA HIS A 28 4.87 -14.89 -28.21
C HIS A 28 6.38 -14.79 -27.92
N SER A 29 6.83 -13.72 -27.24
CA SER A 29 8.25 -13.46 -27.01
C SER A 29 8.77 -13.99 -25.67
N SER A 30 7.90 -14.32 -24.73
CA SER A 30 8.24 -14.62 -23.33
C SER A 30 9.05 -13.50 -22.63
N LYS A 31 8.90 -12.26 -23.07
CA LYS A 31 9.51 -11.08 -22.42
C LYS A 31 8.46 -10.47 -21.47
N PRO A 32 8.75 -10.32 -20.17
CA PRO A 32 7.80 -9.68 -19.26
C PRO A 32 7.61 -8.20 -19.61
N ILE A 33 6.41 -7.67 -19.32
CA ILE A 33 6.06 -6.27 -19.55
C ILE A 33 6.48 -5.47 -18.32
N CYS A 34 7.40 -4.51 -18.53
CA CYS A 34 7.90 -3.61 -17.49
C CYS A 34 7.23 -2.24 -17.65
N TYR A 35 6.72 -1.68 -16.56
CA TYR A 35 6.14 -0.34 -16.56
C TYR A 35 6.16 0.28 -15.17
N THR A 36 5.99 1.59 -15.11
CA THR A 36 5.79 2.34 -13.87
C THR A 36 4.46 3.09 -13.93
N SER A 37 3.91 3.42 -12.78
CA SER A 37 2.75 4.29 -12.62
C SER A 37 3.09 5.43 -11.66
N ALA A 38 2.11 6.24 -11.25
CA ALA A 38 2.32 7.46 -10.49
C ALA A 38 3.20 7.32 -9.24
N ASP A 39 3.11 6.21 -8.52
CA ASP A 39 3.96 5.96 -7.35
C ASP A 39 5.34 5.42 -7.76
N SER A 40 6.36 5.61 -6.91
CA SER A 40 7.73 5.08 -7.11
C SER A 40 7.75 3.56 -7.10
N VAL A 41 7.13 2.93 -8.09
CA VAL A 41 6.96 1.50 -8.23
C VAL A 41 7.53 0.98 -9.54
N PHE A 42 8.16 -0.17 -9.50
CA PHE A 42 8.63 -0.92 -10.66
C PHE A 42 7.74 -2.15 -10.83
N GLN A 43 6.97 -2.18 -11.90
CA GLN A 43 5.97 -3.24 -12.11
C GLN A 43 6.39 -4.16 -13.25
N LEU A 44 6.21 -5.46 -13.04
CA LEU A 44 6.45 -6.50 -14.03
C LEU A 44 5.17 -7.31 -14.21
N ALA A 45 4.56 -7.22 -15.40
CA ALA A 45 3.41 -8.04 -15.75
C ALA A 45 3.84 -9.22 -16.63
N ALA A 46 3.23 -10.39 -16.38
CA ALA A 46 3.41 -11.58 -17.18
C ALA A 46 2.18 -12.48 -17.10
N HIS A 47 1.94 -13.22 -18.18
CA HIS A 47 0.86 -14.18 -18.27
C HIS A 47 1.16 -15.42 -17.43
N GLU A 48 0.23 -15.86 -16.59
CA GLU A 48 0.45 -16.95 -15.63
C GLU A 48 0.83 -18.27 -16.31
N ASP A 49 0.12 -18.64 -17.37
CA ASP A 49 0.31 -19.94 -18.01
C ASP A 49 1.48 -19.93 -19.01
N HIS A 50 1.67 -18.84 -19.76
CA HIS A 50 2.71 -18.75 -20.78
C HIS A 50 4.10 -18.40 -20.23
N PHE A 51 4.16 -17.58 -19.21
CA PHE A 51 5.44 -17.19 -18.58
C PHE A 51 5.75 -18.00 -17.33
N GLY A 52 4.72 -18.34 -16.57
CA GLY A 52 4.78 -19.03 -15.29
C GLY A 52 4.87 -18.07 -14.10
N LEU A 53 3.98 -18.29 -13.13
CA LEU A 53 3.87 -17.45 -11.93
C LEU A 53 5.16 -17.47 -11.09
N ASP A 54 5.74 -18.63 -10.85
CA ASP A 54 7.00 -18.77 -10.11
C ASP A 54 8.18 -18.07 -10.81
N ARG A 55 8.18 -18.09 -12.15
CA ARG A 55 9.20 -17.38 -12.92
C ARG A 55 9.04 -15.88 -12.78
N LEU A 56 7.80 -15.36 -12.83
CA LEU A 56 7.52 -13.94 -12.59
C LEU A 56 8.01 -13.50 -11.21
N TYR A 57 7.70 -14.28 -10.18
CA TYR A 57 8.14 -13.98 -8.81
C TYR A 57 9.66 -13.93 -8.69
N ARG A 58 10.38 -14.91 -9.22
CA ARG A 58 11.86 -14.89 -9.23
C ARG A 58 12.44 -13.69 -9.98
N VAL A 59 11.80 -13.29 -11.09
CA VAL A 59 12.22 -12.08 -11.82
C VAL A 59 12.01 -10.82 -10.98
N CYS A 60 10.90 -10.72 -10.26
CA CYS A 60 10.63 -9.61 -9.34
C CYS A 60 11.61 -9.56 -8.16
N GLU A 61 12.00 -10.70 -7.60
CA GLU A 61 13.04 -10.77 -6.56
C GLU A 61 14.39 -10.23 -7.06
N VAL A 62 14.83 -10.67 -8.23
CA VAL A 62 16.04 -10.14 -8.85
C VAL A 62 15.91 -8.65 -9.17
N ALA A 63 14.75 -8.22 -9.67
CA ALA A 63 14.49 -6.80 -9.92
C ALA A 63 14.58 -5.99 -8.63
N ARG A 64 14.02 -6.51 -7.50
CA ARG A 64 14.09 -5.86 -6.19
C ARG A 64 15.55 -5.58 -5.79
N GLU A 65 16.41 -6.58 -5.85
CA GLU A 65 17.83 -6.41 -5.55
C GLU A 65 18.54 -5.38 -6.45
N LEU A 66 18.18 -5.37 -7.74
CA LEU A 66 18.82 -4.47 -8.71
C LEU A 66 18.42 -3.00 -8.54
N VAL A 67 17.17 -2.73 -8.12
CA VAL A 67 16.64 -1.35 -8.03
C VAL A 67 16.77 -0.75 -6.62
N ASP A 68 17.28 -1.49 -5.64
CA ASP A 68 17.51 -0.99 -4.27
C ASP A 68 18.35 0.28 -4.24
N LYS A 69 19.41 0.32 -5.03
CA LYS A 69 20.31 1.48 -5.11
C LYS A 69 19.67 2.76 -5.66
N TRP A 70 18.48 2.67 -6.23
CA TRP A 70 17.69 3.82 -6.72
C TRP A 70 16.50 4.18 -5.83
N ASN A 71 16.40 3.58 -4.64
CA ASN A 71 15.31 3.80 -3.69
C ASN A 71 13.92 3.60 -4.29
N VAL A 72 13.77 2.62 -5.18
CA VAL A 72 12.47 2.25 -5.72
C VAL A 72 11.66 1.58 -4.60
N GLY A 73 10.58 2.19 -4.16
CA GLY A 73 9.83 1.79 -2.98
C GLY A 73 9.25 0.38 -3.07
N ARG A 74 8.78 -0.05 -4.25
CA ARG A 74 8.22 -1.39 -4.47
C ARG A 74 8.54 -1.94 -5.85
N VAL A 75 8.82 -3.24 -5.92
CA VAL A 75 8.69 -4.03 -7.14
C VAL A 75 7.39 -4.83 -7.04
N ILE A 76 6.58 -4.83 -8.09
CA ILE A 76 5.27 -5.47 -8.06
C ILE A 76 5.18 -6.51 -9.18
N ALA A 77 4.89 -7.75 -8.81
CA ALA A 77 4.46 -8.77 -9.74
C ALA A 77 2.98 -8.56 -10.10
N ARG A 78 2.70 -8.43 -11.38
CA ARG A 78 1.35 -8.23 -11.94
C ARG A 78 0.99 -9.39 -12.87
N PRO A 79 0.64 -10.55 -12.34
CA PRO A 79 0.20 -11.66 -13.17
C PRO A 79 -1.14 -11.35 -13.83
N PHE A 80 -1.34 -11.89 -15.04
CA PHE A 80 -2.57 -11.78 -15.80
C PHE A 80 -2.88 -13.06 -16.58
N GLN A 81 -4.11 -13.19 -17.03
CA GLN A 81 -4.63 -14.27 -17.88
C GLN A 81 -5.43 -13.69 -19.03
N GLY A 82 -5.79 -14.52 -20.01
CA GLY A 82 -6.53 -14.14 -21.21
C GLY A 82 -5.79 -14.58 -22.48
N GLU A 83 -6.48 -14.68 -23.60
CA GLU A 83 -5.87 -15.20 -24.83
C GLU A 83 -5.54 -14.13 -25.88
N ARG A 84 -6.15 -12.95 -25.76
CA ARG A 84 -5.99 -11.87 -26.75
C ARG A 84 -6.32 -10.48 -26.16
N PRO A 85 -5.93 -9.40 -26.83
CA PRO A 85 -6.32 -8.04 -26.47
C PRO A 85 -7.84 -7.89 -26.25
N GLY A 86 -8.21 -7.18 -25.18
CA GLY A 86 -9.58 -7.01 -24.71
C GLY A 86 -10.07 -8.10 -23.77
N GLU A 87 -9.35 -9.23 -23.65
CA GLU A 87 -9.66 -10.32 -22.73
C GLU A 87 -8.63 -10.45 -21.59
N PHE A 88 -7.52 -9.71 -21.62
CA PHE A 88 -6.51 -9.77 -20.58
C PHE A 88 -7.01 -9.22 -19.26
N VAL A 89 -6.99 -10.05 -18.23
CA VAL A 89 -7.45 -9.72 -16.87
C VAL A 89 -6.35 -10.01 -15.87
N ARG A 90 -6.07 -9.06 -14.98
CA ARG A 90 -5.16 -9.25 -13.86
C ARG A 90 -5.74 -10.25 -12.89
N THR A 91 -4.89 -11.14 -12.38
CA THR A 91 -5.28 -12.13 -11.37
C THR A 91 -5.04 -11.63 -9.95
N GLU A 92 -5.52 -12.38 -8.97
CA GLU A 92 -5.32 -12.12 -7.54
C GLU A 92 -3.90 -12.48 -7.07
N ASN A 93 -3.11 -13.16 -7.89
CA ASN A 93 -1.75 -13.60 -7.58
C ASN A 93 -0.71 -12.46 -7.63
N ARG A 94 -1.15 -11.21 -7.46
CA ARG A 94 -0.29 -10.05 -7.26
C ARG A 94 0.61 -10.26 -6.05
N ARG A 95 1.90 -9.88 -6.19
CA ARG A 95 2.83 -9.86 -5.07
C ARG A 95 3.65 -8.57 -5.09
N ASP A 96 3.72 -7.91 -3.94
CA ASP A 96 4.49 -6.69 -3.74
C ASP A 96 5.78 -7.02 -2.99
N TYR A 97 6.90 -6.57 -3.54
CA TYR A 97 8.24 -6.67 -2.94
C TYR A 97 8.64 -5.27 -2.48
N THR A 98 8.27 -4.95 -1.26
CA THR A 98 8.52 -3.64 -0.64
C THR A 98 9.95 -3.57 -0.11
N THR A 99 10.59 -2.41 -0.22
CA THR A 99 11.86 -2.14 0.44
C THR A 99 11.60 -1.97 1.93
N PRO A 100 12.26 -2.73 2.81
CA PRO A 100 12.15 -2.49 4.24
C PRO A 100 12.73 -1.11 4.60
N PRO A 101 12.33 -0.51 5.70
CA PRO A 101 12.93 0.74 6.19
C PRO A 101 14.45 0.63 6.26
N PRO A 102 15.20 1.66 5.80
CA PRO A 102 16.66 1.61 5.71
C PRO A 102 17.39 1.63 7.06
N SER A 103 16.67 1.98 8.11
CA SER A 103 17.18 2.03 9.48
C SER A 103 16.10 1.58 10.45
N GLU A 104 16.46 1.49 11.71
CA GLU A 104 15.55 1.22 12.81
C GLU A 104 14.44 2.29 12.88
N THR A 105 13.21 1.83 13.07
CA THR A 105 12.00 2.67 13.15
C THR A 105 11.42 2.67 14.58
N LEU A 106 10.39 3.49 14.82
CA LEU A 106 9.64 3.45 16.06
C LEU A 106 9.03 2.05 16.30
N LEU A 107 8.56 1.39 15.23
CA LEU A 107 7.98 0.06 15.33
C LEU A 107 8.99 -0.96 15.88
N ASP A 108 10.23 -0.90 15.39
CA ASP A 108 11.31 -1.77 15.88
C ASP A 108 11.56 -1.52 17.38
N ARG A 109 11.63 -0.26 17.80
CA ARG A 109 11.89 0.09 19.22
C ARG A 109 10.77 -0.32 20.16
N VAL A 110 9.51 -0.14 19.76
CA VAL A 110 8.38 -0.62 20.56
C VAL A 110 8.43 -2.13 20.70
N LYS A 111 8.65 -2.85 19.61
CA LYS A 111 8.79 -4.31 19.63
C LYS A 111 9.98 -4.78 20.49
N GLU A 112 11.12 -4.12 20.41
CA GLU A 112 12.32 -4.43 21.19
C GLU A 112 12.13 -4.17 22.70
N SER A 113 11.25 -3.23 23.07
CA SER A 113 10.87 -3.03 24.47
C SER A 113 9.97 -4.13 25.03
N GLY A 114 9.53 -5.07 24.20
CA GLY A 114 8.64 -6.15 24.58
C GLY A 114 7.14 -5.80 24.45
N ALA A 115 6.81 -4.61 23.93
CA ALA A 115 5.44 -4.19 23.70
C ALA A 115 4.95 -4.58 22.29
N ASP A 116 3.64 -4.61 22.11
CA ASP A 116 3.04 -4.96 20.83
C ASP A 116 3.00 -3.79 19.85
N VAL A 117 3.13 -4.13 18.57
CA VAL A 117 2.91 -3.23 17.44
C VAL A 117 1.80 -3.81 16.58
N ILE A 118 0.60 -3.31 16.76
CA ILE A 118 -0.61 -3.74 16.07
C ILE A 118 -0.80 -2.87 14.84
N SER A 119 -0.58 -3.44 13.66
CA SER A 119 -0.75 -2.75 12.38
C SER A 119 -2.12 -3.03 11.79
N ILE A 120 -2.88 -1.98 11.47
CA ILE A 120 -4.22 -2.09 10.90
C ILE A 120 -4.24 -1.46 9.51
N GLY A 121 -4.75 -2.20 8.53
CA GLY A 121 -4.74 -1.80 7.12
C GLY A 121 -3.40 -2.04 6.44
N LYS A 122 -2.83 -1.04 5.77
CA LYS A 122 -1.62 -1.17 4.95
C LYS A 122 -0.29 -0.99 5.69
N ILE A 123 -0.29 -0.68 6.97
CA ILE A 123 0.93 -0.35 7.72
C ILE A 123 1.98 -1.46 7.63
N SER A 124 1.61 -2.72 7.84
CA SER A 124 2.55 -3.84 7.72
C SER A 124 3.14 -3.95 6.30
N ASP A 125 2.35 -3.70 5.26
CA ASP A 125 2.82 -3.74 3.87
C ASP A 125 3.79 -2.58 3.58
N ILE A 126 3.55 -1.39 4.15
CA ILE A 126 4.42 -0.21 4.02
C ILE A 126 5.78 -0.46 4.68
N PHE A 127 5.79 -1.05 5.86
CA PHE A 127 7.01 -1.35 6.61
C PHE A 127 7.64 -2.72 6.25
N ALA A 128 7.13 -3.41 5.21
CA ALA A 128 7.57 -4.76 4.82
C ALA A 128 7.51 -5.77 6.00
N GLY A 129 6.54 -5.61 6.89
CA GLY A 129 6.37 -6.42 8.10
C GLY A 129 7.37 -6.14 9.22
N ARG A 130 8.35 -5.25 8.98
CA ARG A 130 9.40 -4.95 9.96
C ARG A 130 8.82 -4.21 11.18
N GLY A 131 9.19 -4.69 12.37
CA GLY A 131 8.75 -4.11 13.65
C GLY A 131 7.31 -4.42 14.04
N VAL A 132 6.50 -5.07 13.18
CA VAL A 132 5.11 -5.44 13.45
C VAL A 132 5.04 -6.73 14.26
N THR A 133 4.18 -6.80 15.29
CA THR A 133 3.89 -8.00 16.06
C THR A 133 2.55 -8.62 15.67
N GLU A 134 1.57 -7.79 15.33
CA GLU A 134 0.25 -8.22 14.90
C GLU A 134 -0.21 -7.45 13.65
N GLN A 135 -0.84 -8.15 12.70
CA GLN A 135 -1.37 -7.55 11.48
C GLN A 135 -2.85 -7.83 11.32
N VAL A 136 -3.64 -6.75 11.19
CA VAL A 136 -5.08 -6.79 10.90
C VAL A 136 -5.35 -6.27 9.50
N LYS A 137 -5.75 -7.16 8.59
CA LYS A 137 -6.07 -6.81 7.19
C LYS A 137 -7.58 -6.67 7.01
N VAL A 138 -8.04 -5.45 6.93
CA VAL A 138 -9.42 -5.08 6.59
C VAL A 138 -9.42 -3.93 5.60
N GLY A 139 -10.51 -3.74 4.88
CA GLY A 139 -10.70 -2.68 3.88
C GLY A 139 -11.84 -1.74 4.24
N GLY A 140 -11.70 -0.47 3.82
CA GLY A 140 -12.67 0.59 4.06
C GLY A 140 -12.53 1.24 5.44
N ASN A 141 -12.68 2.57 5.48
CA ASN A 141 -12.46 3.35 6.70
C ASN A 141 -13.36 2.93 7.88
N ALA A 142 -14.57 2.46 7.62
CA ALA A 142 -15.47 1.99 8.68
C ALA A 142 -14.90 0.76 9.42
N ALA A 143 -14.51 -0.28 8.67
CA ALA A 143 -13.93 -1.49 9.25
C ALA A 143 -12.56 -1.22 9.89
N LEU A 144 -11.74 -0.34 9.28
CA LEU A 144 -10.47 0.09 9.87
C LEU A 144 -10.68 0.77 11.22
N PHE A 145 -11.73 1.59 11.35
CA PHE A 145 -12.06 2.24 12.63
C PHE A 145 -12.56 1.22 13.67
N ASP A 146 -13.40 0.27 13.27
CA ASP A 146 -13.90 -0.79 14.15
C ASP A 146 -12.73 -1.62 14.71
N GLU A 147 -11.78 -2.01 13.87
CA GLU A 147 -10.59 -2.74 14.31
C GLU A 147 -9.65 -1.88 15.16
N THR A 148 -9.58 -0.57 14.91
CA THR A 148 -8.84 0.35 15.79
C THR A 148 -9.45 0.37 17.18
N LEU A 149 -10.77 0.48 17.31
CA LEU A 149 -11.46 0.42 18.60
C LEU A 149 -11.27 -0.94 19.28
N ASN A 150 -11.30 -2.03 18.50
CA ASN A 150 -11.04 -3.36 19.01
C ASN A 150 -9.62 -3.50 19.57
N ALA A 151 -8.63 -2.99 18.84
CA ALA A 151 -7.24 -2.98 19.29
C ALA A 151 -7.05 -2.13 20.56
N VAL A 152 -7.63 -0.92 20.63
CA VAL A 152 -7.55 -0.03 21.82
C VAL A 152 -8.15 -0.73 23.05
N ARG A 153 -9.23 -1.50 22.86
CA ARG A 153 -9.87 -2.22 23.99
C ARG A 153 -9.00 -3.35 24.54
N ASN A 154 -8.26 -4.04 23.69
CA ASN A 154 -7.64 -5.31 24.01
C ASN A 154 -6.11 -5.25 24.13
N ALA A 155 -5.46 -4.20 23.62
CA ALA A 155 -4.01 -4.07 23.67
C ALA A 155 -3.48 -3.88 25.10
N ASP A 156 -2.34 -4.47 25.36
CA ASP A 156 -1.60 -4.27 26.61
C ASP A 156 -0.99 -2.88 26.69
N ASP A 157 -0.69 -2.42 27.90
CA ASP A 157 -0.06 -1.12 28.12
C ASP A 157 1.31 -1.03 27.41
N GLY A 158 1.58 0.14 26.85
CA GLY A 158 2.80 0.39 26.07
C GLY A 158 2.76 -0.07 24.62
N SER A 159 1.65 -0.68 24.17
CA SER A 159 1.48 -1.10 22.77
C SER A 159 1.32 0.09 21.84
N LEU A 160 1.77 -0.07 20.59
CA LEU A 160 1.53 0.86 19.49
C LEU A 160 0.46 0.32 18.55
N ILE A 161 -0.67 1.01 18.46
CA ILE A 161 -1.71 0.72 17.48
C ILE A 161 -1.54 1.71 16.32
N PHE A 162 -1.26 1.19 15.13
CA PHE A 162 -1.02 2.03 13.96
C PHE A 162 -2.00 1.68 12.84
N THR A 163 -2.93 2.59 12.56
CA THR A 163 -3.99 2.40 11.56
C THR A 163 -3.76 3.31 10.35
N ASN A 164 -3.91 2.77 9.14
CA ASN A 164 -3.91 3.52 7.89
C ASN A 164 -5.33 3.59 7.30
N PHE A 165 -5.97 4.75 7.38
CA PHE A 165 -7.29 5.03 6.82
C PHE A 165 -7.19 5.36 5.33
N VAL A 166 -7.14 4.35 4.50
CA VAL A 166 -6.72 4.42 3.09
C VAL A 166 -7.76 5.04 2.14
N ASP A 167 -9.03 5.10 2.52
CA ASP A 167 -10.10 5.58 1.62
C ASP A 167 -9.96 7.07 1.30
N PHE A 168 -9.39 7.88 2.20
CA PHE A 168 -9.11 9.28 1.95
C PHE A 168 -8.27 9.48 0.70
N ASP A 169 -7.24 8.68 0.55
CA ASP A 169 -6.37 8.68 -0.63
C ASP A 169 -7.02 7.93 -1.81
N MET A 170 -7.33 6.65 -1.62
CA MET A 170 -7.67 5.74 -2.69
C MET A 170 -9.03 5.99 -3.32
N LEU A 171 -10.06 6.30 -2.53
CA LEU A 171 -11.43 6.49 -3.03
C LEU A 171 -11.74 7.94 -3.37
N TYR A 172 -11.18 8.91 -2.65
CA TYR A 172 -11.57 10.30 -2.76
C TYR A 172 -10.45 11.20 -3.27
N GLY A 173 -9.23 11.10 -2.72
CA GLY A 173 -8.10 11.94 -3.06
C GLY A 173 -7.68 11.79 -4.52
N HIS A 174 -7.26 10.62 -4.94
CA HIS A 174 -6.87 10.31 -6.32
C HIS A 174 -8.01 10.48 -7.34
N ARG A 175 -9.25 10.31 -6.90
CA ARG A 175 -10.43 10.48 -7.76
C ARG A 175 -10.95 11.90 -7.84
N ARG A 176 -10.35 12.83 -7.07
CA ARG A 176 -10.78 14.22 -6.97
C ARG A 176 -12.25 14.38 -6.58
N ASP A 177 -12.73 13.45 -5.75
CA ASP A 177 -14.08 13.48 -5.18
C ASP A 177 -14.09 14.33 -3.90
N ILE A 178 -14.25 15.64 -4.08
CA ILE A 178 -14.28 16.62 -2.98
C ILE A 178 -15.42 16.31 -1.99
N GLY A 179 -16.61 15.97 -2.51
CA GLY A 179 -17.77 15.68 -1.69
C GLY A 179 -17.58 14.41 -0.85
N GLY A 180 -17.08 13.36 -1.48
CA GLY A 180 -16.76 12.10 -0.79
C GLY A 180 -15.66 12.26 0.25
N TYR A 181 -14.62 13.05 -0.06
CA TYR A 181 -13.53 13.35 0.89
C TYR A 181 -14.06 14.07 2.15
N ALA A 182 -14.87 15.12 1.95
CA ALA A 182 -15.49 15.84 3.06
C ALA A 182 -16.41 14.94 3.91
N ALA A 183 -17.27 14.15 3.26
CA ALA A 183 -18.16 13.22 3.94
C ALA A 183 -17.39 12.14 4.72
N ALA A 184 -16.25 11.69 4.21
CA ALA A 184 -15.38 10.74 4.89
C ALA A 184 -14.75 11.36 6.15
N LEU A 185 -14.29 12.64 6.07
CA LEU A 185 -13.79 13.38 7.24
C LEU A 185 -14.86 13.56 8.30
N GLU A 186 -16.05 13.99 7.92
CA GLU A 186 -17.18 14.12 8.85
C GLU A 186 -17.56 12.78 9.50
N THR A 187 -17.47 11.69 8.75
CA THR A 187 -17.76 10.36 9.28
C THR A 187 -16.71 9.90 10.27
N PHE A 188 -15.44 10.18 9.98
CA PHE A 188 -14.32 9.93 10.89
C PHE A 188 -14.46 10.75 12.18
N ASP A 189 -14.74 12.05 12.06
CA ASP A 189 -14.91 12.97 13.19
C ASP A 189 -16.07 12.53 14.11
N ARG A 190 -17.22 12.13 13.55
CA ARG A 190 -18.35 11.61 14.33
C ARG A 190 -18.00 10.39 15.17
N ARG A 191 -16.99 9.61 14.79
CA ARG A 191 -16.56 8.41 15.52
C ARG A 191 -15.46 8.66 16.54
N LEU A 192 -14.77 9.83 16.49
CA LEU A 192 -13.74 10.17 17.47
C LEU A 192 -14.19 10.11 18.94
N PRO A 193 -15.44 10.51 19.31
CA PRO A 193 -15.93 10.32 20.68
C PRO A 193 -15.95 8.86 21.15
N GLU A 194 -16.16 7.89 20.25
CA GLU A 194 -16.10 6.46 20.59
C GLU A 194 -14.68 6.08 21.04
N LEU A 195 -13.67 6.54 20.29
CA LEU A 195 -12.26 6.32 20.60
C LEU A 195 -11.88 7.02 21.92
N ARG A 196 -12.22 8.31 22.06
CA ARG A 196 -11.91 9.08 23.29
C ARG A 196 -12.46 8.46 24.55
N ALA A 197 -13.69 7.93 24.50
CA ALA A 197 -14.33 7.27 25.65
C ALA A 197 -13.63 5.99 26.12
N MET A 198 -12.73 5.44 25.29
CA MET A 198 -12.01 4.20 25.59
C MET A 198 -10.57 4.44 26.06
N LEU A 199 -10.06 5.66 25.93
CA LEU A 199 -8.67 6.00 26.28
C LEU A 199 -8.43 5.88 27.78
N ARG A 200 -7.29 5.30 28.12
CA ARG A 200 -6.77 5.22 29.49
C ARG A 200 -5.97 6.50 29.83
N PRO A 201 -5.71 6.80 31.12
CA PRO A 201 -5.03 8.04 31.51
C PRO A 201 -3.68 8.31 30.85
N GLU A 202 -2.95 7.27 30.47
CA GLU A 202 -1.61 7.37 29.86
C GLU A 202 -1.64 7.21 28.33
N ASP A 203 -2.82 7.02 27.72
CA ASP A 203 -2.91 6.86 26.27
C ASP A 203 -2.70 8.17 25.52
N LEU A 204 -1.98 8.10 24.40
CA LEU A 204 -1.76 9.21 23.48
C LEU A 204 -2.25 8.82 22.10
N VAL A 205 -3.15 9.62 21.53
CA VAL A 205 -3.59 9.52 20.15
C VAL A 205 -2.93 10.57 19.30
N ILE A 206 -2.37 10.17 18.17
CA ILE A 206 -1.82 11.07 17.16
C ILE A 206 -2.52 10.79 15.84
N ALA A 207 -3.25 11.79 15.32
CA ALA A 207 -3.82 11.77 14.00
C ALA A 207 -2.96 12.62 13.06
N THR A 208 -2.47 11.99 11.98
CA THR A 208 -1.62 12.64 10.98
C THR A 208 -1.86 12.03 9.61
N ALA A 209 -1.13 12.45 8.59
CA ALA A 209 -1.09 11.82 7.29
C ALA A 209 0.36 11.60 6.84
N ASP A 210 0.56 10.66 5.95
CA ASP A 210 1.86 10.33 5.33
C ASP A 210 2.22 11.31 4.19
N HIS A 211 1.23 11.88 3.53
CA HIS A 211 1.37 12.89 2.46
C HIS A 211 0.07 13.67 2.26
N GLY A 212 0.15 14.75 1.49
CA GLY A 212 -1.02 15.49 1.00
C GLY A 212 -1.72 14.73 -0.15
N CYS A 213 -3.03 14.87 -0.23
CA CYS A 213 -3.83 14.40 -1.36
C CYS A 213 -5.06 15.32 -1.52
N ASP A 214 -4.81 16.57 -1.94
CA ASP A 214 -5.85 17.59 -2.11
C ASP A 214 -6.81 17.22 -3.24
N PRO A 215 -8.08 16.93 -2.94
CA PRO A 215 -9.05 16.55 -3.95
C PRO A 215 -9.46 17.72 -4.87
N THR A 216 -9.02 18.96 -4.58
CA THR A 216 -9.25 20.12 -5.44
C THR A 216 -8.11 20.38 -6.42
N ALA A 217 -6.98 19.71 -6.25
CA ALA A 217 -5.82 19.86 -7.12
C ALA A 217 -6.05 19.22 -8.50
N PRO A 218 -5.42 19.72 -9.57
CA PRO A 218 -5.48 19.09 -10.88
C PRO A 218 -4.72 17.74 -10.90
N GLY A 219 -5.07 16.89 -11.86
CA GLY A 219 -4.44 15.57 -12.03
C GLY A 219 -4.94 14.54 -11.01
N HIS A 220 -4.19 13.46 -10.84
CA HIS A 220 -4.54 12.34 -9.97
C HIS A 220 -3.40 11.95 -9.01
N ASP A 221 -2.31 12.72 -8.98
CA ASP A 221 -1.15 12.46 -8.13
C ASP A 221 -1.35 13.00 -6.72
N HIS A 222 -0.51 12.55 -5.79
CA HIS A 222 -0.40 13.12 -4.45
C HIS A 222 0.01 14.60 -4.55
N THR A 223 -0.35 15.38 -3.54
CA THR A 223 -0.06 16.80 -3.44
C THR A 223 0.90 17.08 -2.29
N ARG A 224 1.39 18.31 -2.16
CA ARG A 224 2.51 18.64 -1.27
C ARG A 224 2.13 19.59 -0.13
N GLU A 225 0.88 19.56 0.28
CA GLU A 225 0.43 20.34 1.43
C GLU A 225 1.05 19.80 2.72
N HIS A 226 1.16 20.69 3.70
CA HIS A 226 1.46 20.28 5.07
C HIS A 226 0.34 19.40 5.60
N VAL A 227 0.70 18.26 6.14
CA VAL A 227 -0.27 17.34 6.77
C VAL A 227 -0.60 17.79 8.18
N PRO A 228 -1.81 17.52 8.71
CA PRO A 228 -2.15 17.80 10.09
C PRO A 228 -1.32 16.93 11.04
N VAL A 229 -1.04 17.44 12.23
CA VAL A 229 -0.55 16.66 13.37
C VAL A 229 -1.40 17.06 14.56
N LEU A 230 -2.34 16.22 14.92
CA LEU A 230 -3.25 16.40 16.04
C LEU A 230 -2.93 15.36 17.11
N ALA A 231 -2.59 15.82 18.30
CA ALA A 231 -2.28 14.95 19.43
C ALA A 231 -3.24 15.25 20.59
N PHE A 232 -3.82 14.21 21.16
CA PHE A 232 -4.71 14.30 22.31
C PHE A 232 -4.65 13.03 23.15
N GLY A 233 -5.05 13.16 24.41
CA GLY A 233 -5.24 12.06 25.35
C GLY A 233 -6.64 12.07 25.92
N PRO A 234 -6.89 11.35 27.03
CA PRO A 234 -8.12 11.44 27.79
C PRO A 234 -8.29 12.85 28.39
N ASP A 235 -9.54 13.24 28.63
CA ASP A 235 -9.89 14.53 29.25
C ASP A 235 -9.51 14.56 30.73
#